data_0dafbdc1e937d77f0ea1f36cc54a7e4e
#
_entry.id   0dafbdc1e937d77f0ea1f36cc54a7e4e
#
_cell.length_a   1.000
_cell.length_b   1.000
_cell.length_c   1.000
_cell.angle_alpha   90.00
_cell.angle_beta   90.00
_cell.angle_gamma   90.00
#
_symmetry.space_group_name_H-M   'P 1'
#
loop_
_entity.id
_entity.type
_entity.pdbx_description
1 polymer ?
#
loop_
_entity_poly.entity_id
_entity_poly.type
_entity_poly.pdbx_seq_one_letter_code
_entity_poly.pdbx_strand_id
1 'polypeptide(L)'
;MASPQSPSSSPRHYSLFLAIFSLAVGGFCIGTTEFVAMGLIQEIAHNLKITVPEAGHFISAYALGVVIGAPPIIAILGAKVPRKTLLLCLMLFYGIANACTALAHTPETVLVSRFIAGLPHGAYFGVGALVAAELAGPSRRASAVAQMMMGLTVATVIGVPLATWLGQHFGWRAGFEFSATIAFFTLIAVACFVPNIPVQATASIKTELAGLKNINMWLTLAVGAIGFGGMFSVYSYVSPILTEYTKVNIQIVPIALALWGIGMVIGGLAAGWLADKNLNKTIVGVLISSAIAFVVASFLMSNIYSAIGSLFLIGLTVMGLGGALQTRLMDVAGDAQTLAASLNHSAFNLANALGAFLGGWVLSHQMGWIAPIWVGFVLSLGGLIILLIAFAVEKATQKA
;
A
#
# COMPACT_ATOMS: atom_id res chain seq x y z
N MET A 1 -26.55 -36.79 -43.54
CA MET A 1 -25.19 -36.72 -43.00
C MET A 1 -25.18 -35.70 -41.88
N ALA A 2 -25.22 -36.15 -40.61
CA ALA A 2 -25.21 -35.30 -39.44
C ALA A 2 -23.74 -34.97 -39.12
N SER A 3 -23.44 -33.68 -39.02
CA SER A 3 -22.13 -33.18 -38.63
C SER A 3 -21.82 -33.60 -37.18
N PRO A 4 -20.60 -34.05 -36.86
CA PRO A 4 -20.24 -34.37 -35.50
C PRO A 4 -20.18 -33.08 -34.66
N GLN A 5 -21.03 -33.02 -33.63
CA GLN A 5 -20.93 -31.99 -32.56
C GLN A 5 -19.60 -32.20 -31.83
N SER A 6 -18.77 -31.18 -31.86
CA SER A 6 -17.56 -31.12 -31.04
C SER A 6 -17.94 -31.25 -29.54
N PRO A 7 -17.20 -32.01 -28.72
CA PRO A 7 -17.51 -32.18 -27.32
C PRO A 7 -17.39 -30.81 -26.63
N SER A 8 -18.51 -30.32 -26.10
CA SER A 8 -18.54 -29.18 -25.21
C SER A 8 -17.68 -29.50 -23.98
N SER A 9 -16.53 -28.86 -23.86
CA SER A 9 -15.73 -28.93 -22.65
C SER A 9 -16.60 -28.45 -21.48
N SER A 10 -16.95 -29.37 -20.59
CA SER A 10 -17.66 -29.03 -19.35
C SER A 10 -16.92 -27.88 -18.66
N PRO A 11 -17.62 -26.81 -18.22
CA PRO A 11 -17.00 -25.73 -17.50
C PRO A 11 -16.32 -26.32 -16.25
N ARG A 12 -14.99 -26.19 -16.14
CA ARG A 12 -14.28 -26.59 -14.92
C ARG A 12 -14.89 -25.79 -13.77
N HIS A 13 -15.55 -26.46 -12.86
CA HIS A 13 -16.02 -25.85 -11.62
C HIS A 13 -14.81 -25.28 -10.87
N TYR A 14 -14.59 -24.00 -10.97
CA TYR A 14 -13.58 -23.30 -10.15
C TYR A 14 -14.18 -22.94 -8.79
N SER A 15 -13.38 -23.08 -7.75
CA SER A 15 -13.77 -22.61 -6.43
C SER A 15 -13.53 -21.09 -6.36
N LEU A 16 -14.61 -20.30 -6.23
CA LEU A 16 -14.53 -18.85 -6.06
C LEU A 16 -13.63 -18.50 -4.85
N PHE A 17 -13.75 -19.25 -3.77
CA PHE A 17 -12.92 -19.06 -2.58
C PHE A 17 -11.42 -19.22 -2.91
N LEU A 18 -11.03 -20.30 -3.60
CA LEU A 18 -9.62 -20.53 -3.94
C LEU A 18 -9.08 -19.49 -4.91
N ALA A 19 -9.89 -19.01 -5.85
CA ALA A 19 -9.50 -17.94 -6.77
C ALA A 19 -9.24 -16.63 -6.01
N ILE A 20 -10.18 -16.19 -5.16
CA ILE A 20 -10.02 -14.96 -4.36
C ILE A 20 -8.89 -15.11 -3.35
N PHE A 21 -8.76 -16.25 -2.70
CA PHE A 21 -7.65 -16.54 -1.78
C PHE A 21 -6.29 -16.44 -2.48
N SER A 22 -6.16 -16.98 -3.70
CA SER A 22 -4.92 -16.86 -4.49
C SER A 22 -4.56 -15.41 -4.76
N LEU A 23 -5.55 -14.57 -5.07
CA LEU A 23 -5.34 -13.14 -5.26
C LEU A 23 -4.97 -12.43 -3.94
N ALA A 24 -5.57 -12.83 -2.83
CA ALA A 24 -5.25 -12.30 -1.51
C ALA A 24 -3.82 -12.67 -1.05
N VAL A 25 -3.34 -13.87 -1.38
CA VAL A 25 -1.93 -14.28 -1.13
C VAL A 25 -0.96 -13.36 -1.88
N GLY A 26 -1.29 -12.94 -3.09
CA GLY A 26 -0.50 -11.92 -3.79
C GLY A 26 -0.54 -10.55 -3.12
N GLY A 27 -1.70 -10.14 -2.61
CA GLY A 27 -1.82 -8.94 -1.80
C GLY A 27 -0.98 -9.02 -0.51
N PHE A 28 -0.96 -10.18 0.13
CA PHE A 28 -0.10 -10.45 1.29
C PHE A 28 1.40 -10.38 0.95
N CYS A 29 1.80 -10.96 -0.19
CA CYS A 29 3.16 -10.88 -0.68
C CYS A 29 3.60 -9.43 -0.90
N ILE A 30 2.77 -8.65 -1.60
CA ILE A 30 3.05 -7.26 -1.94
C ILE A 30 3.15 -6.40 -0.67
N GLY A 31 2.20 -6.52 0.24
CA GLY A 31 2.22 -5.77 1.51
C GLY A 31 3.43 -6.13 2.38
N THR A 32 3.80 -7.42 2.43
CA THR A 32 5.00 -7.85 3.15
C THR A 32 6.25 -7.19 2.56
N THR A 33 6.42 -7.23 1.23
CA THR A 33 7.60 -6.63 0.57
C THR A 33 7.64 -5.10 0.72
N GLU A 34 6.49 -4.44 0.65
CA GLU A 34 6.42 -2.99 0.76
C GLU A 34 7.00 -2.51 2.10
N PHE A 35 6.63 -3.17 3.18
CA PHE A 35 6.93 -2.70 4.52
C PHE A 35 8.14 -3.38 5.19
N VAL A 36 8.60 -4.53 4.71
CA VAL A 36 9.73 -5.25 5.34
C VAL A 36 11.02 -4.43 5.36
N ALA A 37 11.28 -3.63 4.32
CA ALA A 37 12.44 -2.74 4.28
C ALA A 37 12.46 -1.73 5.43
N MET A 38 11.29 -1.31 5.91
CA MET A 38 11.15 -0.38 7.04
C MET A 38 11.48 -1.06 8.37
N GLY A 39 11.08 -2.33 8.53
CA GLY A 39 11.43 -3.14 9.69
C GLY A 39 12.91 -3.51 9.77
N LEU A 40 13.58 -3.61 8.61
CA LEU A 40 14.99 -4.05 8.48
C LEU A 40 15.95 -2.92 8.08
N ILE A 41 15.53 -1.65 8.21
CA ILE A 41 16.29 -0.51 7.70
C ILE A 41 17.68 -0.40 8.32
N GLN A 42 17.84 -0.76 9.59
CA GLN A 42 19.12 -0.73 10.31
C GLN A 42 20.05 -1.85 9.85
N GLU A 43 19.52 -3.07 9.67
CA GLU A 43 20.29 -4.23 9.19
C GLU A 43 20.76 -3.99 7.75
N ILE A 44 19.92 -3.39 6.91
CA ILE A 44 20.27 -3.01 5.54
C ILE A 44 21.38 -1.95 5.56
N ALA A 45 21.20 -0.88 6.34
CA ALA A 45 22.17 0.21 6.46
C ALA A 45 23.52 -0.30 6.95
N HIS A 46 23.55 -1.09 8.02
CA HIS A 46 24.76 -1.67 8.58
C HIS A 46 25.49 -2.59 7.59
N ASN A 47 24.76 -3.50 6.91
CA ASN A 47 25.35 -4.45 5.98
C ASN A 47 25.94 -3.77 4.73
N LEU A 48 25.25 -2.74 4.22
CA LEU A 48 25.70 -1.98 3.04
C LEU A 48 26.65 -0.84 3.37
N LYS A 49 26.97 -0.62 4.67
CA LYS A 49 27.84 0.46 5.17
C LYS A 49 27.38 1.86 4.74
N ILE A 50 26.10 2.09 4.81
CA ILE A 50 25.45 3.37 4.56
C ILE A 50 24.71 3.87 5.80
N THR A 51 24.28 5.10 5.78
CA THR A 51 23.47 5.67 6.87
C THR A 51 22.00 5.20 6.80
N VAL A 52 21.28 5.24 7.92
CA VAL A 52 19.84 4.92 7.96
C VAL A 52 19.01 5.83 7.03
N PRO A 53 19.27 7.15 6.94
CA PRO A 53 18.60 8.00 5.96
C PRO A 53 18.85 7.60 4.51
N GLU A 54 20.06 7.18 4.15
CA GLU A 54 20.36 6.67 2.80
C GLU A 54 19.61 5.37 2.51
N ALA A 55 19.49 4.47 3.48
CA ALA A 55 18.68 3.26 3.35
C ALA A 55 17.18 3.59 3.16
N GLY A 56 16.69 4.71 3.70
CA GLY A 56 15.34 5.22 3.47
C GLY A 56 15.02 5.49 2.00
N HIS A 57 16.03 5.77 1.16
CA HIS A 57 15.85 5.94 -0.28
C HIS A 57 15.37 4.65 -0.97
N PHE A 58 15.66 3.46 -0.42
CA PHE A 58 15.17 2.18 -0.95
C PHE A 58 13.66 2.03 -0.78
N ILE A 59 13.09 2.62 0.28
CA ILE A 59 11.65 2.69 0.53
C ILE A 59 11.01 3.64 -0.48
N SER A 60 11.57 4.84 -0.61
CA SER A 60 11.09 5.85 -1.58
C SER A 60 11.19 5.35 -3.03
N ALA A 61 12.26 4.62 -3.39
CA ALA A 61 12.45 4.07 -4.72
C ALA A 61 11.35 3.05 -5.07
N TYR A 62 11.03 2.13 -4.15
CA TYR A 62 9.94 1.19 -4.33
C TYR A 62 8.60 1.92 -4.54
N ALA A 63 8.29 2.86 -3.67
CA ALA A 63 7.05 3.62 -3.73
C ALA A 63 6.93 4.43 -5.04
N LEU A 64 8.01 5.05 -5.51
CA LEU A 64 8.06 5.71 -6.83
C LEU A 64 7.86 4.71 -7.97
N GLY A 65 8.43 3.51 -7.86
CA GLY A 65 8.14 2.42 -8.81
C GLY A 65 6.65 2.10 -8.90
N VAL A 66 5.94 2.06 -7.77
CA VAL A 66 4.48 1.83 -7.75
C VAL A 66 3.72 2.98 -8.43
N VAL A 67 4.09 4.23 -8.13
CA VAL A 67 3.45 5.42 -8.73
C VAL A 67 3.60 5.42 -10.24
N ILE A 68 4.79 5.12 -10.73
CA ILE A 68 5.12 5.19 -12.17
C ILE A 68 4.63 3.95 -12.92
N GLY A 69 4.67 2.77 -12.29
CA GLY A 69 4.45 1.49 -12.97
C GLY A 69 2.98 1.19 -13.28
N ALA A 70 2.07 1.47 -12.34
CA ALA A 70 0.68 1.05 -12.47
C ALA A 70 -0.06 1.67 -13.68
N PRO A 71 -0.02 3.01 -13.93
CA PRO A 71 -0.76 3.61 -15.01
C PRO A 71 -0.37 3.08 -16.41
N PRO A 72 0.93 3.05 -16.80
CA PRO A 72 1.30 2.57 -18.13
C PRO A 72 1.06 1.06 -18.31
N ILE A 73 1.27 0.23 -17.28
CA ILE A 73 1.01 -1.20 -17.37
C ILE A 73 -0.47 -1.45 -17.64
N ILE A 74 -1.37 -0.79 -16.90
CA ILE A 74 -2.81 -0.94 -17.10
C ILE A 74 -3.24 -0.37 -18.46
N ALA A 75 -2.76 0.81 -18.84
CA ALA A 75 -3.13 1.45 -20.10
C ALA A 75 -2.66 0.65 -21.34
N ILE A 76 -1.46 0.07 -21.30
CA ILE A 76 -0.86 -0.63 -22.46
C ILE A 76 -1.31 -2.09 -22.50
N LEU A 77 -1.32 -2.80 -21.37
CA LEU A 77 -1.52 -4.24 -21.32
C LEU A 77 -2.94 -4.63 -20.88
N GLY A 78 -3.63 -3.80 -20.09
CA GLY A 78 -4.93 -4.12 -19.51
C GLY A 78 -6.03 -4.41 -20.54
N ALA A 79 -6.00 -3.74 -21.70
CA ALA A 79 -6.93 -3.97 -22.81
C ALA A 79 -6.47 -5.01 -23.82
N LYS A 80 -5.20 -5.46 -23.79
CA LYS A 80 -4.61 -6.35 -24.80
C LYS A 80 -4.32 -7.75 -24.27
N VAL A 81 -4.08 -7.90 -22.98
CA VAL A 81 -3.65 -9.17 -22.38
C VAL A 81 -4.77 -9.72 -21.50
N PRO A 82 -5.12 -11.02 -21.59
CA PRO A 82 -6.08 -11.65 -20.71
C PRO A 82 -5.69 -11.44 -19.25
N ARG A 83 -6.66 -11.10 -18.39
CA ARG A 83 -6.42 -10.68 -17.00
C ARG A 83 -5.62 -11.70 -16.18
N LYS A 84 -5.91 -13.00 -16.35
CA LYS A 84 -5.12 -14.08 -15.71
C LYS A 84 -3.67 -14.05 -16.16
N THR A 85 -3.41 -13.96 -17.45
CA THR A 85 -2.04 -13.91 -18.00
C THR A 85 -1.30 -12.69 -17.47
N LEU A 86 -1.97 -11.53 -17.42
CA LEU A 86 -1.38 -10.32 -16.87
C LEU A 86 -1.02 -10.47 -15.39
N LEU A 87 -1.91 -11.05 -14.55
CA LEU A 87 -1.61 -11.34 -13.15
C LEU A 87 -0.41 -12.27 -12.99
N LEU A 88 -0.31 -13.32 -13.82
CA LEU A 88 0.83 -14.24 -13.82
C LEU A 88 2.14 -13.53 -14.19
N CYS A 89 2.13 -12.71 -15.23
CA CYS A 89 3.30 -11.92 -15.62
C CYS A 89 3.71 -10.92 -14.52
N LEU A 90 2.74 -10.24 -13.90
CA LEU A 90 3.00 -9.29 -12.83
C LEU A 90 3.62 -9.97 -11.60
N MET A 91 3.10 -11.15 -11.18
CA MET A 91 3.65 -11.88 -10.04
C MET A 91 5.00 -12.51 -10.33
N LEU A 92 5.22 -13.03 -11.55
CA LEU A 92 6.53 -13.53 -11.96
C LEU A 92 7.57 -12.40 -11.93
N PHE A 93 7.24 -11.26 -12.52
CA PHE A 93 8.10 -10.09 -12.51
C PHE A 93 8.39 -9.63 -11.08
N TYR A 94 7.36 -9.60 -10.23
CA TYR A 94 7.48 -9.21 -8.83
C TYR A 94 8.39 -10.15 -8.04
N GLY A 95 8.22 -11.46 -8.22
CA GLY A 95 9.05 -12.48 -7.58
C GLY A 95 10.52 -12.38 -8.00
N ILE A 96 10.78 -12.22 -9.30
CA ILE A 96 12.15 -12.02 -9.82
C ILE A 96 12.76 -10.73 -9.26
N ALA A 97 12.03 -9.62 -9.26
CA ALA A 97 12.54 -8.35 -8.75
C ALA A 97 12.90 -8.41 -7.25
N ASN A 98 12.09 -9.10 -6.44
CA ASN A 98 12.40 -9.33 -5.03
C ASN A 98 13.59 -10.29 -4.83
N ALA A 99 13.71 -11.33 -5.65
CA ALA A 99 14.90 -12.18 -5.67
C ALA A 99 16.17 -11.38 -6.05
N CYS A 100 16.08 -10.48 -7.03
CA CYS A 100 17.16 -9.55 -7.36
C CYS A 100 17.53 -8.63 -6.17
N THR A 101 16.52 -8.16 -5.41
CA THR A 101 16.79 -7.38 -4.20
C THR A 101 17.54 -8.21 -3.14
N ALA A 102 17.15 -9.47 -2.94
CA ALA A 102 17.83 -10.39 -2.03
C ALA A 102 19.28 -10.69 -2.47
N LEU A 103 19.54 -10.73 -3.76
CA LEU A 103 20.86 -10.98 -4.33
C LEU A 103 21.70 -9.69 -4.49
N ALA A 104 21.18 -8.52 -4.17
CA ALA A 104 21.89 -7.26 -4.33
C ALA A 104 22.98 -7.09 -3.26
N HIS A 105 24.16 -6.61 -3.68
CA HIS A 105 25.34 -6.44 -2.82
C HIS A 105 25.77 -4.97 -2.65
N THR A 106 25.27 -4.06 -3.49
CA THR A 106 25.60 -2.63 -3.42
C THR A 106 24.35 -1.78 -3.22
N PRO A 107 24.45 -0.58 -2.62
CA PRO A 107 23.34 0.33 -2.46
C PRO A 107 22.60 0.62 -3.77
N GLU A 108 23.33 0.81 -4.88
CA GLU A 108 22.76 1.11 -6.19
C GLU A 108 21.93 -0.06 -6.72
N THR A 109 22.43 -1.29 -6.58
CA THR A 109 21.68 -2.49 -7.01
C THR A 109 20.44 -2.73 -6.17
N VAL A 110 20.49 -2.45 -4.87
CA VAL A 110 19.28 -2.47 -4.01
C VAL A 110 18.30 -1.40 -4.46
N LEU A 111 18.75 -0.15 -4.67
CA LEU A 111 17.90 0.96 -5.09
C LEU A 111 17.15 0.64 -6.39
N VAL A 112 17.88 0.18 -7.41
CA VAL A 112 17.31 -0.17 -8.71
C VAL A 112 16.35 -1.36 -8.61
N SER A 113 16.71 -2.41 -7.89
CA SER A 113 15.85 -3.59 -7.73
C SER A 113 14.58 -3.26 -6.95
N ARG A 114 14.66 -2.39 -5.94
CA ARG A 114 13.48 -1.89 -5.21
C ARG A 114 12.55 -1.08 -6.10
N PHE A 115 13.07 -0.16 -6.92
CA PHE A 115 12.28 0.58 -7.89
C PHE A 115 11.58 -0.36 -8.87
N ILE A 116 12.31 -1.33 -9.43
CA ILE A 116 11.78 -2.32 -10.35
C ILE A 116 10.69 -3.18 -9.68
N ALA A 117 10.90 -3.61 -8.43
CA ALA A 117 9.92 -4.37 -7.67
C ALA A 117 8.61 -3.59 -7.42
N GLY A 118 8.66 -2.27 -7.35
CA GLY A 118 7.48 -1.42 -7.22
C GLY A 118 6.58 -1.40 -8.46
N LEU A 119 7.15 -1.52 -9.67
CA LEU A 119 6.43 -1.32 -10.93
C LEU A 119 5.14 -2.18 -11.07
N PRO A 120 5.12 -3.48 -10.77
CA PRO A 120 3.92 -4.32 -10.93
C PRO A 120 2.89 -4.19 -9.81
N HIS A 121 3.25 -3.61 -8.67
CA HIS A 121 2.42 -3.57 -7.45
C HIS A 121 1.00 -3.04 -7.69
N GLY A 122 0.88 -1.79 -8.13
CA GLY A 122 -0.42 -1.15 -8.31
C GLY A 122 -1.24 -1.81 -9.44
N ALA A 123 -0.58 -2.28 -10.50
CA ALA A 123 -1.23 -3.01 -11.58
C ALA A 123 -1.80 -4.36 -11.09
N TYR A 124 -1.10 -5.06 -10.20
CA TYR A 124 -1.60 -6.30 -9.61
C TYR A 124 -2.91 -6.07 -8.84
N PHE A 125 -2.97 -5.06 -7.97
CA PHE A 125 -4.19 -4.75 -7.22
C PHE A 125 -5.32 -4.32 -8.13
N GLY A 126 -5.06 -3.50 -9.14
CA GLY A 126 -6.06 -3.07 -10.10
C GLY A 126 -6.66 -4.23 -10.90
N VAL A 127 -5.82 -5.07 -11.50
CA VAL A 127 -6.27 -6.22 -12.29
C VAL A 127 -6.91 -7.29 -11.40
N GLY A 128 -6.33 -7.56 -10.23
CA GLY A 128 -6.85 -8.53 -9.28
C GLY A 128 -8.23 -8.16 -8.74
N ALA A 129 -8.46 -6.88 -8.44
CA ALA A 129 -9.77 -6.38 -8.02
C ALA A 129 -10.83 -6.58 -9.12
N LEU A 130 -10.48 -6.33 -10.39
CA LEU A 130 -11.37 -6.58 -11.53
C LEU A 130 -11.69 -8.07 -11.66
N VAL A 131 -10.68 -8.95 -11.52
CA VAL A 131 -10.86 -10.41 -11.56
C VAL A 131 -11.75 -10.87 -10.41
N ALA A 132 -11.48 -10.44 -9.18
CA ALA A 132 -12.29 -10.81 -8.01
C ALA A 132 -13.75 -10.37 -8.16
N ALA A 133 -13.99 -9.15 -8.64
CA ALA A 133 -15.32 -8.60 -8.87
C ALA A 133 -16.09 -9.38 -9.94
N GLU A 134 -15.43 -9.74 -11.05
CA GLU A 134 -16.04 -10.49 -12.15
C GLU A 134 -16.41 -11.91 -11.74
N LEU A 135 -15.52 -12.61 -11.06
CA LEU A 135 -15.75 -13.98 -10.58
C LEU A 135 -16.89 -14.08 -9.56
N ALA A 136 -17.05 -13.07 -8.72
CA ALA A 136 -18.10 -13.03 -7.69
C ALA A 136 -19.47 -12.58 -8.21
N GLY A 137 -19.52 -11.92 -9.36
CA GLY A 137 -20.73 -11.36 -9.95
C GLY A 137 -21.25 -10.11 -9.25
N PRO A 138 -22.29 -9.46 -9.82
CA PRO A 138 -22.76 -8.12 -9.40
C PRO A 138 -23.12 -8.02 -7.92
N SER A 139 -23.73 -9.06 -7.34
CA SER A 139 -24.24 -9.06 -5.96
C SER A 139 -23.14 -9.18 -4.88
N ARG A 140 -21.94 -9.69 -5.24
CA ARG A 140 -20.85 -9.96 -4.27
C ARG A 140 -19.54 -9.28 -4.66
N ARG A 141 -19.50 -8.46 -5.69
CA ARG A 141 -18.27 -7.84 -6.23
C ARG A 141 -17.49 -7.07 -5.17
N ALA A 142 -18.15 -6.24 -4.37
CA ALA A 142 -17.49 -5.45 -3.34
C ALA A 142 -16.86 -6.33 -2.25
N SER A 143 -17.58 -7.36 -1.81
CA SER A 143 -17.07 -8.34 -0.84
C SER A 143 -15.86 -9.10 -1.36
N ALA A 144 -15.85 -9.51 -2.63
CA ALA A 144 -14.74 -10.23 -3.24
C ALA A 144 -13.47 -9.36 -3.35
N VAL A 145 -13.63 -8.09 -3.73
CA VAL A 145 -12.53 -7.12 -3.74
C VAL A 145 -11.98 -6.90 -2.33
N ALA A 146 -12.87 -6.73 -1.34
CA ALA A 146 -12.46 -6.57 0.05
C ALA A 146 -11.70 -7.82 0.57
N GLN A 147 -12.15 -9.03 0.24
CA GLN A 147 -11.45 -10.26 0.60
C GLN A 147 -10.06 -10.36 -0.04
N MET A 148 -9.91 -9.96 -1.29
CA MET A 148 -8.59 -9.86 -1.93
C MET A 148 -7.69 -8.85 -1.21
N MET A 149 -8.23 -7.66 -0.87
CA MET A 149 -7.49 -6.61 -0.16
C MET A 149 -7.12 -7.00 1.28
N MET A 150 -7.83 -7.95 1.90
CA MET A 150 -7.46 -8.51 3.21
C MET A 150 -6.04 -9.08 3.21
N GLY A 151 -5.52 -9.55 2.06
CA GLY A 151 -4.13 -9.99 1.96
C GLY A 151 -3.15 -8.91 2.41
N LEU A 152 -3.32 -7.67 1.96
CA LEU A 152 -2.51 -6.51 2.38
C LEU A 152 -2.63 -6.25 3.89
N THR A 153 -3.84 -6.32 4.41
CA THR A 153 -4.11 -6.13 5.86
C THR A 153 -3.42 -7.21 6.70
N VAL A 154 -3.54 -8.48 6.31
CA VAL A 154 -2.88 -9.61 6.99
C VAL A 154 -1.36 -9.48 6.89
N ALA A 155 -0.83 -8.94 5.79
CA ALA A 155 0.60 -8.67 5.65
C ALA A 155 1.12 -7.73 6.75
N THR A 156 0.39 -6.67 7.09
CA THR A 156 0.85 -5.72 8.13
C THR A 156 0.89 -6.35 9.52
N VAL A 157 0.00 -7.31 9.82
CA VAL A 157 -0.09 -7.94 11.14
C VAL A 157 0.84 -9.16 11.27
N ILE A 158 1.02 -9.93 10.21
CA ILE A 158 1.76 -11.20 10.23
C ILE A 158 2.97 -11.17 9.27
N GLY A 159 2.78 -10.76 8.04
CA GLY A 159 3.79 -10.85 6.97
C GLY A 159 5.02 -10.00 7.28
N VAL A 160 4.82 -8.73 7.60
CA VAL A 160 5.91 -7.79 7.90
C VAL A 160 6.66 -8.16 9.18
N PRO A 161 5.97 -8.46 10.32
CA PRO A 161 6.66 -8.91 11.51
C PRO A 161 7.48 -10.19 11.30
N LEU A 162 6.91 -11.17 10.59
CA LEU A 162 7.60 -12.44 10.28
C LEU A 162 8.80 -12.22 9.37
N ALA A 163 8.65 -11.44 8.29
CA ALA A 163 9.76 -11.12 7.38
C ALA A 163 10.86 -10.31 8.08
N THR A 164 10.49 -9.39 8.98
CA THR A 164 11.43 -8.64 9.82
C THR A 164 12.19 -9.58 10.75
N TRP A 165 11.48 -10.48 11.44
CA TRP A 165 12.10 -11.49 12.31
C TRP A 165 13.07 -12.40 11.54
N LEU A 166 12.66 -12.89 10.36
CA LEU A 166 13.54 -13.67 9.48
C LEU A 166 14.80 -12.88 9.10
N GLY A 167 14.62 -11.62 8.72
CA GLY A 167 15.73 -10.75 8.35
C GLY A 167 16.68 -10.45 9.50
N GLN A 168 16.21 -10.35 10.73
CA GLN A 168 17.03 -10.15 11.93
C GLN A 168 17.86 -11.39 12.29
N HIS A 169 17.33 -12.60 12.05
CA HIS A 169 17.99 -13.85 12.43
C HIS A 169 18.88 -14.43 11.33
N PHE A 170 18.49 -14.30 10.06
CA PHE A 170 19.15 -14.90 8.91
C PHE A 170 19.79 -13.86 7.96
N GLY A 171 19.79 -12.58 8.36
CA GLY A 171 20.22 -11.47 7.53
C GLY A 171 19.06 -10.86 6.73
N TRP A 172 19.11 -9.53 6.50
CA TRP A 172 18.02 -8.75 5.90
C TRP A 172 17.51 -9.29 4.55
N ARG A 173 18.37 -10.01 3.81
CA ARG A 173 18.04 -10.63 2.53
C ARG A 173 16.95 -11.69 2.66
N ALA A 174 16.91 -12.42 3.78
CA ALA A 174 15.91 -13.45 4.06
C ALA A 174 14.48 -12.89 4.04
N GLY A 175 14.27 -11.62 4.42
CA GLY A 175 12.97 -10.94 4.32
C GLY A 175 12.50 -10.79 2.86
N PHE A 176 13.40 -10.52 1.92
CA PHE A 176 13.09 -10.42 0.49
C PHE A 176 13.01 -11.79 -0.19
N GLU A 177 13.81 -12.76 0.22
CA GLU A 177 13.70 -14.17 -0.19
C GLU A 177 12.35 -14.76 0.20
N PHE A 178 11.88 -14.48 1.41
CA PHE A 178 10.54 -14.84 1.88
C PHE A 178 9.46 -14.25 0.97
N SER A 179 9.57 -12.96 0.65
CA SER A 179 8.63 -12.29 -0.26
C SER A 179 8.67 -12.87 -1.67
N ALA A 180 9.87 -13.12 -2.22
CA ALA A 180 10.03 -13.75 -3.52
C ALA A 180 9.41 -15.16 -3.55
N THR A 181 9.61 -15.95 -2.48
CA THR A 181 9.03 -17.28 -2.33
C THR A 181 7.51 -17.23 -2.36
N ILE A 182 6.88 -16.29 -1.60
CA ILE A 182 5.43 -16.13 -1.61
C ILE A 182 4.92 -15.69 -2.99
N ALA A 183 5.67 -14.85 -3.72
CA ALA A 183 5.31 -14.45 -5.08
C ALA A 183 5.24 -15.66 -6.03
N PHE A 184 6.19 -16.59 -5.95
CA PHE A 184 6.16 -17.83 -6.72
C PHE A 184 5.03 -18.77 -6.31
N PHE A 185 4.73 -18.89 -5.02
CA PHE A 185 3.53 -19.61 -4.56
C PHE A 185 2.24 -18.97 -5.09
N THR A 186 2.16 -17.64 -5.06
CA THR A 186 1.02 -16.90 -5.64
C THR A 186 0.89 -17.17 -7.13
N LEU A 187 2.00 -17.17 -7.87
CA LEU A 187 2.02 -17.49 -9.30
C LEU A 187 1.39 -18.84 -9.57
N ILE A 188 1.80 -19.87 -8.82
CA ILE A 188 1.26 -21.22 -8.93
C ILE A 188 -0.23 -21.24 -8.56
N ALA A 189 -0.61 -20.61 -7.46
CA ALA A 189 -1.99 -20.57 -7.00
C ALA A 189 -2.92 -19.87 -8.01
N VAL A 190 -2.51 -18.73 -8.56
CA VAL A 190 -3.24 -18.01 -9.62
C VAL A 190 -3.33 -18.86 -10.89
N ALA A 191 -2.25 -19.55 -11.28
CA ALA A 191 -2.25 -20.44 -12.45
C ALA A 191 -3.26 -21.60 -12.29
N CYS A 192 -3.34 -22.18 -11.08
CA CYS A 192 -4.21 -23.31 -10.79
C CYS A 192 -5.68 -22.94 -10.57
N PHE A 193 -5.94 -21.86 -9.83
CA PHE A 193 -7.27 -21.59 -9.27
C PHE A 193 -8.00 -20.43 -9.93
N VAL A 194 -7.32 -19.48 -10.57
CA VAL A 194 -7.99 -18.39 -11.30
C VAL A 194 -8.33 -18.86 -12.70
N PRO A 195 -9.61 -18.79 -13.14
CA PRO A 195 -9.99 -19.17 -14.49
C PRO A 195 -9.51 -18.14 -15.52
N ASN A 196 -9.48 -18.54 -16.79
CA ASN A 196 -9.23 -17.60 -17.87
C ASN A 196 -10.41 -16.66 -18.06
N ILE A 197 -10.17 -15.37 -17.94
CA ILE A 197 -11.15 -14.32 -18.13
C ILE A 197 -10.78 -13.56 -19.40
N PRO A 198 -11.68 -13.55 -20.41
CA PRO A 198 -11.43 -12.83 -21.65
C PRO A 198 -11.31 -11.33 -21.41
N VAL A 199 -10.62 -10.66 -22.31
CA VAL A 199 -10.53 -9.19 -22.28
C VAL A 199 -11.92 -8.62 -22.56
N GLN A 200 -12.43 -7.83 -21.63
CA GLN A 200 -13.66 -7.05 -21.84
C GLN A 200 -13.28 -5.69 -22.41
N ALA A 201 -14.04 -5.20 -23.38
CA ALA A 201 -13.94 -3.82 -23.83
C ALA A 201 -14.28 -2.92 -22.64
N THR A 202 -13.27 -2.26 -22.06
CA THR A 202 -13.45 -1.32 -20.95
C THR A 202 -14.12 -0.03 -21.40
N ALA A 203 -14.66 0.72 -20.47
CA ALA A 203 -15.21 2.06 -20.67
C ALA A 203 -14.22 2.91 -21.51
N SER A 204 -14.77 3.85 -22.29
CA SER A 204 -13.96 4.68 -23.18
C SER A 204 -12.82 5.37 -22.41
N ILE A 205 -11.57 5.15 -22.86
CA ILE A 205 -10.39 5.85 -22.35
C ILE A 205 -10.61 7.38 -22.31
N LYS A 206 -11.36 7.91 -23.26
CA LYS A 206 -11.73 9.32 -23.30
C LYS A 206 -12.53 9.78 -22.08
N THR A 207 -13.48 8.97 -21.62
CA THR A 207 -14.32 9.28 -20.45
C THR A 207 -13.49 9.27 -19.17
N GLU A 208 -12.63 8.26 -19.01
CA GLU A 208 -11.71 8.16 -17.87
C GLU A 208 -10.72 9.34 -17.84
N LEU A 209 -10.12 9.69 -18.98
CA LEU A 209 -9.19 10.82 -19.07
C LEU A 209 -9.88 12.20 -18.86
N ALA A 210 -11.16 12.30 -19.14
CA ALA A 210 -11.92 13.54 -18.87
C ALA A 210 -11.97 13.86 -17.37
N GLY A 211 -11.96 12.84 -16.50
CA GLY A 211 -11.86 12.99 -15.04
C GLY A 211 -10.62 13.74 -14.58
N LEU A 212 -9.51 13.67 -15.31
CA LEU A 212 -8.26 14.40 -14.99
C LEU A 212 -8.43 15.92 -15.02
N LYS A 213 -9.50 16.45 -15.62
CA LYS A 213 -9.81 17.89 -15.61
C LYS A 213 -10.49 18.35 -14.31
N ASN A 214 -10.93 17.41 -13.46
CA ASN A 214 -11.64 17.75 -12.23
C ASN A 214 -10.65 18.13 -11.12
N ILE A 215 -10.66 19.41 -10.73
CA ILE A 215 -9.79 19.94 -9.67
C ILE A 215 -10.03 19.26 -8.32
N ASN A 216 -11.29 18.88 -8.00
CA ASN A 216 -11.62 18.23 -6.73
C ASN A 216 -11.02 16.82 -6.64
N MET A 217 -10.85 16.14 -7.78
CA MET A 217 -10.14 14.87 -7.84
C MET A 217 -8.66 15.07 -7.45
N TRP A 218 -7.99 16.07 -8.01
CA TRP A 218 -6.58 16.37 -7.69
C TRP A 218 -6.41 16.83 -6.24
N LEU A 219 -7.32 17.64 -5.71
CA LEU A 219 -7.27 18.05 -4.31
C LEU A 219 -7.48 16.85 -3.37
N THR A 220 -8.39 15.93 -3.70
CA THR A 220 -8.60 14.71 -2.91
C THR A 220 -7.37 13.78 -2.96
N LEU A 221 -6.74 13.63 -4.13
CA LEU A 221 -5.48 12.90 -4.28
C LEU A 221 -4.35 13.55 -3.47
N ALA A 222 -4.28 14.89 -3.47
CA ALA A 222 -3.30 15.63 -2.69
C ALA A 222 -3.50 15.46 -1.18
N VAL A 223 -4.75 15.39 -0.69
CA VAL A 223 -5.04 15.03 0.72
C VAL A 223 -4.44 13.65 1.04
N GLY A 224 -4.58 12.67 0.15
CA GLY A 224 -3.99 11.35 0.30
C GLY A 224 -2.46 11.38 0.30
N ALA A 225 -1.87 12.03 -0.70
CA ALA A 225 -0.42 12.10 -0.88
C ALA A 225 0.30 12.84 0.26
N ILE A 226 -0.32 13.85 0.85
CA ILE A 226 0.26 14.63 1.95
C ILE A 226 -0.19 14.07 3.30
N GLY A 227 -1.50 13.97 3.54
CA GLY A 227 -2.05 13.60 4.86
C GLY A 227 -1.69 12.19 5.30
N PHE A 228 -1.58 11.24 4.38
CA PHE A 228 -1.17 9.87 4.69
C PHE A 228 0.36 9.71 4.82
N GLY A 229 1.14 10.67 4.30
CA GLY A 229 2.60 10.69 4.37
C GLY A 229 3.15 10.70 5.79
N GLY A 230 2.39 11.24 6.74
CA GLY A 230 2.75 11.24 8.14
C GLY A 230 2.95 9.83 8.74
N MET A 231 2.15 8.86 8.32
CA MET A 231 2.35 7.47 8.73
C MET A 231 3.73 6.97 8.29
N PHE A 232 4.09 7.21 7.04
CA PHE A 232 5.32 6.68 6.47
C PHE A 232 6.58 7.38 6.97
N SER A 233 6.48 8.65 7.42
CA SER A 233 7.62 9.32 8.05
C SER A 233 8.06 8.61 9.34
N VAL A 234 7.11 8.05 10.10
CA VAL A 234 7.40 7.31 11.33
C VAL A 234 7.65 5.83 11.06
N TYR A 235 6.79 5.20 10.23
CA TYR A 235 6.87 3.77 9.96
C TYR A 235 8.20 3.37 9.30
N SER A 236 8.71 4.20 8.39
CA SER A 236 9.99 3.96 7.71
C SER A 236 11.18 3.92 8.66
N TYR A 237 11.09 4.61 9.79
CA TYR A 237 12.17 4.73 10.78
C TYR A 237 11.78 4.18 12.16
N VAL A 238 10.73 3.35 12.23
CA VAL A 238 10.25 2.79 13.50
C VAL A 238 11.30 1.97 14.22
N SER A 239 12.09 1.18 13.46
CA SER A 239 13.17 0.37 14.03
C SER A 239 14.23 1.23 14.73
N PRO A 240 14.89 2.21 14.09
CA PRO A 240 15.83 3.08 14.77
C PRO A 240 15.20 3.99 15.83
N ILE A 241 13.96 4.43 15.68
CA ILE A 241 13.27 5.17 16.75
C ILE A 241 13.19 4.32 18.03
N LEU A 242 12.81 3.06 17.90
CA LEU A 242 12.69 2.16 19.04
C LEU A 242 14.04 1.79 19.64
N THR A 243 15.05 1.49 18.83
CA THR A 243 16.36 1.02 19.31
C THR A 243 17.25 2.17 19.77
N GLU A 244 17.29 3.30 19.04
CA GLU A 244 18.21 4.39 19.30
C GLU A 244 17.62 5.44 20.28
N TYR A 245 16.31 5.66 20.27
CA TYR A 245 15.68 6.61 21.18
C TYR A 245 15.05 5.93 22.41
N THR A 246 14.19 4.95 22.18
CA THR A 246 13.51 4.21 23.29
C THR A 246 14.45 3.21 23.97
N LYS A 247 15.59 2.86 23.32
CA LYS A 247 16.64 1.93 23.82
C LYS A 247 16.12 0.51 24.07
N VAL A 248 15.20 0.04 23.24
CA VAL A 248 14.72 -1.35 23.28
C VAL A 248 15.60 -2.28 22.47
N ASN A 249 15.55 -3.57 22.81
CA ASN A 249 16.21 -4.60 22.00
C ASN A 249 15.54 -4.67 20.62
N ILE A 250 16.33 -4.80 19.57
CA ILE A 250 15.87 -4.87 18.17
C ILE A 250 14.87 -6.01 17.93
N GLN A 251 14.93 -7.08 18.73
CA GLN A 251 13.96 -8.20 18.69
C GLN A 251 12.53 -7.80 19.07
N ILE A 252 12.33 -6.63 19.67
CA ILE A 252 11.00 -6.09 19.97
C ILE A 252 10.34 -5.46 18.74
N VAL A 253 11.13 -5.04 17.75
CA VAL A 253 10.62 -4.36 16.54
C VAL A 253 9.54 -5.16 15.81
N PRO A 254 9.67 -6.48 15.56
CA PRO A 254 8.60 -7.26 14.93
C PRO A 254 7.28 -7.21 15.71
N ILE A 255 7.34 -7.24 17.05
CA ILE A 255 6.17 -7.17 17.93
C ILE A 255 5.52 -5.78 17.83
N ALA A 256 6.32 -4.73 17.85
CA ALA A 256 5.84 -3.35 17.69
C ALA A 256 5.15 -3.15 16.32
N LEU A 257 5.72 -3.70 15.24
CA LEU A 257 5.13 -3.67 13.91
C LEU A 257 3.81 -4.45 13.85
N ALA A 258 3.72 -5.62 14.51
CA ALA A 258 2.48 -6.38 14.60
C ALA A 258 1.37 -5.59 15.31
N LEU A 259 1.70 -4.95 16.44
CA LEU A 259 0.74 -4.11 17.19
C LEU A 259 0.33 -2.86 16.42
N TRP A 260 1.27 -2.22 15.70
CA TRP A 260 0.92 -1.17 14.74
C TRP A 260 -0.07 -1.67 13.69
N GLY A 261 0.21 -2.83 13.07
CA GLY A 261 -0.68 -3.47 12.09
C GLY A 261 -2.08 -3.75 12.65
N ILE A 262 -2.18 -4.23 13.88
CA ILE A 262 -3.48 -4.42 14.57
C ILE A 262 -4.20 -3.08 14.72
N GLY A 263 -3.49 -2.02 15.11
CA GLY A 263 -4.04 -0.66 15.15
C GLY A 263 -4.61 -0.25 13.78
N MET A 264 -3.85 -0.47 12.70
CA MET A 264 -4.29 -0.17 11.33
C MET A 264 -5.59 -0.91 10.96
N VAL A 265 -5.70 -2.20 11.30
CA VAL A 265 -6.92 -3.00 11.05
C VAL A 265 -8.12 -2.40 11.76
N ILE A 266 -7.99 -2.18 13.08
CA ILE A 266 -9.08 -1.65 13.90
C ILE A 266 -9.47 -0.24 13.43
N GLY A 267 -8.49 0.60 13.14
CA GLY A 267 -8.70 1.97 12.67
C GLY A 267 -9.39 2.03 11.30
N GLY A 268 -8.98 1.18 10.37
CA GLY A 268 -9.62 1.06 9.06
C GLY A 268 -11.09 0.64 9.16
N LEU A 269 -11.40 -0.37 9.99
CA LEU A 269 -12.78 -0.83 10.22
C LEU A 269 -13.63 0.25 10.90
N ALA A 270 -13.10 0.89 11.95
CA ALA A 270 -13.82 1.95 12.67
C ALA A 270 -14.10 3.16 11.78
N ALA A 271 -13.11 3.59 10.99
CA ALA A 271 -13.30 4.71 10.07
C ALA A 271 -14.23 4.37 8.91
N GLY A 272 -14.25 3.13 8.40
CA GLY A 272 -15.23 2.67 7.43
C GLY A 272 -16.65 2.85 7.95
N TRP A 273 -16.94 2.34 9.15
CA TRP A 273 -18.24 2.51 9.81
C TRP A 273 -18.61 3.98 10.07
N LEU A 274 -17.65 4.83 10.42
CA LEU A 274 -17.87 6.28 10.59
C LEU A 274 -18.14 6.97 9.24
N ALA A 275 -17.43 6.56 8.18
CA ALA A 275 -17.57 7.10 6.84
C ALA A 275 -18.97 6.83 6.25
N ASP A 276 -19.55 5.66 6.53
CA ASP A 276 -20.93 5.34 6.15
C ASP A 276 -21.95 6.33 6.76
N LYS A 277 -21.65 6.89 7.95
CA LYS A 277 -22.50 7.91 8.59
C LYS A 277 -22.25 9.31 8.05
N ASN A 278 -21.01 9.71 7.89
CA ASN A 278 -20.62 11.00 7.34
C ASN A 278 -19.16 11.00 6.86
N LEU A 279 -18.98 10.83 5.58
CA LEU A 279 -17.68 10.71 4.92
C LEU A 279 -16.75 11.90 5.21
N ASN A 280 -17.24 13.13 4.99
CA ASN A 280 -16.41 14.33 5.16
C ASN A 280 -15.97 14.57 6.60
N LYS A 281 -16.88 14.37 7.57
CA LYS A 281 -16.53 14.48 9.00
C LYS A 281 -15.55 13.39 9.41
N THR A 282 -15.64 12.20 8.84
CA THR A 282 -14.70 11.12 9.11
C THR A 282 -13.30 11.46 8.62
N ILE A 283 -13.15 11.97 7.39
CA ILE A 283 -11.82 12.36 6.86
C ILE A 283 -11.20 13.47 7.73
N VAL A 284 -11.98 14.51 8.10
CA VAL A 284 -11.52 15.57 9.01
C VAL A 284 -11.11 14.99 10.37
N GLY A 285 -11.97 14.13 10.95
CA GLY A 285 -11.71 13.51 12.25
C GLY A 285 -10.45 12.64 12.24
N VAL A 286 -10.23 11.87 11.19
CA VAL A 286 -9.02 11.05 11.01
C VAL A 286 -7.77 11.93 10.93
N LEU A 287 -7.75 12.99 10.14
CA LEU A 287 -6.59 13.88 10.02
C LEU A 287 -6.28 14.59 11.35
N ILE A 288 -7.31 15.05 12.08
CA ILE A 288 -7.13 15.68 13.41
C ILE A 288 -6.64 14.65 14.42
N SER A 289 -7.27 13.48 14.51
CA SER A 289 -6.87 12.44 15.47
C SER A 289 -5.46 11.92 15.17
N SER A 290 -5.06 11.83 13.90
CA SER A 290 -3.70 11.47 13.51
C SER A 290 -2.69 12.54 13.93
N ALA A 291 -2.99 13.82 13.72
CA ALA A 291 -2.14 14.91 14.18
C ALA A 291 -1.95 14.88 15.69
N ILE A 292 -3.04 14.66 16.46
CA ILE A 292 -2.99 14.50 17.92
C ILE A 292 -2.16 13.28 18.30
N ALA A 293 -2.34 12.13 17.61
CA ALA A 293 -1.59 10.91 17.89
C ALA A 293 -0.08 11.11 17.69
N PHE A 294 0.35 11.84 16.66
CA PHE A 294 1.76 12.16 16.47
C PHE A 294 2.31 13.07 17.58
N VAL A 295 1.56 14.09 18.00
CA VAL A 295 1.97 14.94 19.13
C VAL A 295 2.09 14.10 20.42
N VAL A 296 1.09 13.29 20.74
CA VAL A 296 1.12 12.41 21.92
C VAL A 296 2.32 11.44 21.84
N ALA A 297 2.55 10.83 20.68
CA ALA A 297 3.67 9.92 20.47
C ALA A 297 5.02 10.61 20.72
N SER A 298 5.20 11.87 20.30
CA SER A 298 6.47 12.59 20.49
C SER A 298 6.90 12.72 21.95
N PHE A 299 5.95 12.71 22.88
CA PHE A 299 6.22 12.76 24.32
C PHE A 299 6.31 11.39 25.00
N LEU A 300 5.77 10.35 24.36
CA LEU A 300 5.65 9.03 24.96
C LEU A 300 6.67 8.00 24.46
N MET A 301 7.56 8.37 23.53
CA MET A 301 8.56 7.44 22.96
C MET A 301 9.70 7.07 23.90
N SER A 302 9.86 7.70 25.07
CA SER A 302 10.96 7.43 26.00
C SER A 302 10.83 6.10 26.77
N ASN A 303 9.63 5.53 26.85
CA ASN A 303 9.37 4.29 27.59
C ASN A 303 8.79 3.25 26.61
N ILE A 304 9.21 1.98 26.72
CA ILE A 304 8.81 0.89 25.82
C ILE A 304 7.29 0.71 25.74
N TYR A 305 6.59 0.70 26.86
CA TYR A 305 5.15 0.43 26.86
C TYR A 305 4.36 1.58 26.23
N SER A 306 4.72 2.82 26.57
CA SER A 306 4.06 3.99 25.99
C SER A 306 4.47 4.21 24.53
N ALA A 307 5.70 3.86 24.13
CA ALA A 307 6.12 3.88 22.73
C ALA A 307 5.30 2.90 21.88
N ILE A 308 5.18 1.64 22.31
CA ILE A 308 4.38 0.64 21.61
C ILE A 308 2.90 1.05 21.56
N GLY A 309 2.35 1.56 22.68
CA GLY A 309 0.98 2.10 22.70
C GLY A 309 0.79 3.28 21.74
N SER A 310 1.79 4.15 21.61
CA SER A 310 1.77 5.28 20.67
C SER A 310 1.82 4.82 19.20
N LEU A 311 2.62 3.80 18.89
CA LEU A 311 2.68 3.21 17.55
C LEU A 311 1.34 2.57 17.18
N PHE A 312 0.72 1.83 18.10
CA PHE A 312 -0.63 1.31 17.92
C PHE A 312 -1.64 2.45 17.67
N LEU A 313 -1.57 3.55 18.44
CA LEU A 313 -2.46 4.71 18.32
C LEU A 313 -2.29 5.42 16.96
N ILE A 314 -1.05 5.56 16.47
CA ILE A 314 -0.78 6.10 15.13
C ILE A 314 -1.41 5.21 14.07
N GLY A 315 -1.18 3.89 14.12
CA GLY A 315 -1.81 2.94 13.20
C GLY A 315 -3.34 3.03 13.21
N LEU A 316 -3.94 3.09 14.41
CA LEU A 316 -5.38 3.21 14.62
C LEU A 316 -5.98 4.47 13.98
N THR A 317 -5.31 5.60 14.11
CA THR A 317 -5.83 6.88 13.63
C THR A 317 -5.61 7.07 12.13
N VAL A 318 -4.41 6.81 11.63
CA VAL A 318 -4.05 7.16 10.24
C VAL A 318 -4.71 6.25 9.20
N MET A 319 -4.86 4.94 9.48
CA MET A 319 -5.35 3.98 8.47
C MET A 319 -6.79 4.24 8.03
N GLY A 320 -7.57 4.92 8.85
CA GLY A 320 -8.93 5.34 8.50
C GLY A 320 -9.02 6.27 7.29
N LEU A 321 -7.92 6.96 6.95
CA LEU A 321 -7.89 7.86 5.81
C LEU A 321 -8.02 7.11 4.48
N GLY A 322 -7.48 5.88 4.37
CA GLY A 322 -7.39 5.12 3.13
C GLY A 322 -8.74 4.87 2.48
N GLY A 323 -9.64 4.20 3.18
CA GLY A 323 -10.97 3.86 2.67
C GLY A 323 -11.86 5.07 2.47
N ALA A 324 -11.80 6.04 3.40
CA ALA A 324 -12.59 7.25 3.32
C ALA A 324 -12.20 8.13 2.11
N LEU A 325 -10.90 8.29 1.83
CA LEU A 325 -10.44 9.02 0.64
C LEU A 325 -10.76 8.28 -0.66
N GLN A 326 -10.69 6.94 -0.67
CA GLN A 326 -11.09 6.14 -1.82
C GLN A 326 -12.57 6.41 -2.18
N THR A 327 -13.45 6.41 -1.18
CA THR A 327 -14.88 6.70 -1.38
C THR A 327 -15.08 8.12 -1.87
N ARG A 328 -14.47 9.13 -1.21
CA ARG A 328 -14.56 10.52 -1.63
C ARG A 328 -14.07 10.73 -3.06
N LEU A 329 -12.98 10.07 -3.42
CA LEU A 329 -12.38 10.19 -4.74
C LEU A 329 -13.32 9.65 -5.82
N MET A 330 -14.02 8.54 -5.56
CA MET A 330 -15.04 8.00 -6.46
C MET A 330 -16.26 8.95 -6.58
N ASP A 331 -16.67 9.58 -5.47
CA ASP A 331 -17.78 10.54 -5.47
C ASP A 331 -17.49 11.77 -6.33
N VAL A 332 -16.26 12.31 -6.24
CA VAL A 332 -15.89 13.51 -7.00
C VAL A 332 -15.46 13.21 -8.45
N ALA A 333 -15.13 11.96 -8.78
CA ALA A 333 -14.66 11.57 -10.11
C ALA A 333 -15.78 11.42 -11.15
N GLY A 334 -17.05 11.35 -10.73
CA GLY A 334 -18.19 11.14 -11.65
C GLY A 334 -18.03 9.85 -12.46
N ASP A 335 -17.96 9.97 -13.78
CA ASP A 335 -17.84 8.80 -14.68
C ASP A 335 -16.42 8.19 -14.74
N ALA A 336 -15.41 8.84 -14.13
CA ALA A 336 -14.00 8.41 -14.15
C ALA A 336 -13.60 7.60 -12.90
N GLN A 337 -14.52 6.80 -12.35
CA GLN A 337 -14.32 6.10 -11.07
C GLN A 337 -13.16 5.09 -11.10
N THR A 338 -12.92 4.42 -12.25
CA THR A 338 -11.85 3.43 -12.38
C THR A 338 -10.48 4.09 -12.33
N LEU A 339 -10.32 5.21 -13.04
CA LEU A 339 -9.10 6.01 -12.99
C LEU A 339 -8.86 6.57 -11.59
N ALA A 340 -9.89 7.12 -10.96
CA ALA A 340 -9.84 7.66 -9.62
C ALA A 340 -9.36 6.61 -8.59
N ALA A 341 -9.94 5.41 -8.64
CA ALA A 341 -9.54 4.30 -7.78
C ALA A 341 -8.07 3.89 -7.99
N SER A 342 -7.62 3.86 -9.23
CA SER A 342 -6.21 3.56 -9.57
C SER A 342 -5.26 4.66 -9.06
N LEU A 343 -5.61 5.92 -9.26
CA LEU A 343 -4.81 7.07 -8.82
C LEU A 343 -4.74 7.19 -7.30
N ASN A 344 -5.73 6.67 -6.56
CA ASN A 344 -5.68 6.63 -5.10
C ASN A 344 -4.50 5.80 -4.58
N HIS A 345 -4.26 4.63 -5.18
CA HIS A 345 -3.09 3.81 -4.85
C HIS A 345 -1.77 4.54 -5.17
N SER A 346 -1.74 5.27 -6.29
CA SER A 346 -0.57 6.10 -6.63
C SER A 346 -0.36 7.24 -5.62
N ALA A 347 -1.45 7.90 -5.16
CA ALA A 347 -1.37 8.94 -4.15
C ALA A 347 -0.83 8.41 -2.81
N PHE A 348 -1.27 7.23 -2.37
CA PHE A 348 -0.74 6.61 -1.13
C PHE A 348 0.71 6.17 -1.26
N ASN A 349 1.13 5.72 -2.43
CA ASN A 349 2.54 5.40 -2.65
C ASN A 349 3.39 6.66 -2.81
N LEU A 350 2.84 7.77 -3.32
CA LEU A 350 3.50 9.07 -3.26
C LEU A 350 3.64 9.55 -1.81
N ALA A 351 2.62 9.32 -0.97
CA ALA A 351 2.69 9.56 0.47
C ALA A 351 3.80 8.74 1.15
N ASN A 352 3.94 7.46 0.76
CA ASN A 352 5.02 6.58 1.22
C ASN A 352 6.39 7.14 0.84
N ALA A 353 6.59 7.48 -0.44
CA ALA A 353 7.84 8.06 -0.91
C ALA A 353 8.17 9.38 -0.19
N LEU A 354 7.19 10.28 -0.05
CA LEU A 354 7.33 11.58 0.59
C LEU A 354 7.63 11.44 2.08
N GLY A 355 6.90 10.59 2.78
CA GLY A 355 7.09 10.35 4.22
C GLY A 355 8.46 9.75 4.52
N ALA A 356 8.87 8.72 3.78
CA ALA A 356 10.20 8.11 3.91
C ALA A 356 11.31 9.13 3.61
N PHE A 357 11.15 9.93 2.55
CA PHE A 357 12.12 10.95 2.17
C PHE A 357 12.24 12.06 3.24
N LEU A 358 11.12 12.65 3.68
CA LEU A 358 11.14 13.73 4.67
C LEU A 358 11.60 13.23 6.05
N GLY A 359 11.19 12.03 6.46
CA GLY A 359 11.70 11.39 7.68
C GLY A 359 13.21 11.18 7.62
N GLY A 360 13.74 10.72 6.49
CA GLY A 360 15.19 10.59 6.27
C GLY A 360 15.90 11.94 6.24
N TRP A 361 15.27 12.95 5.61
CA TRP A 361 15.84 14.29 5.53
C TRP A 361 16.04 14.93 6.91
N VAL A 362 15.06 14.88 7.80
CA VAL A 362 15.23 15.43 9.17
C VAL A 362 16.27 14.65 9.97
N LEU A 363 16.40 13.33 9.76
CA LEU A 363 17.43 12.51 10.41
C LEU A 363 18.85 12.84 9.88
N SER A 364 19.00 13.03 8.56
CA SER A 364 20.28 13.41 7.96
C SER A 364 20.78 14.78 8.42
N HIS A 365 19.86 15.68 8.80
CA HIS A 365 20.16 16.98 9.39
C HIS A 365 20.30 16.95 10.92
N GLN A 366 20.42 15.74 11.51
CA GLN A 366 20.65 15.53 12.95
C GLN A 366 19.58 16.17 13.86
N MET A 367 18.33 16.25 13.39
CA MET A 367 17.20 16.79 14.17
C MET A 367 16.70 15.81 15.27
N GLY A 368 17.35 14.65 15.40
CA GLY A 368 17.03 13.63 16.39
C GLY A 368 15.96 12.64 15.95
N TRP A 369 15.90 11.48 16.65
CA TRP A 369 15.04 10.34 16.29
C TRP A 369 13.54 10.60 16.44
N ILE A 370 13.13 11.66 17.14
CA ILE A 370 11.74 12.09 17.27
C ILE A 370 11.28 12.97 16.11
N ALA A 371 12.20 13.56 15.34
CA ALA A 371 11.88 14.46 14.25
C ALA A 371 10.93 13.86 13.18
N PRO A 372 11.05 12.57 12.78
CA PRO A 372 10.08 11.95 11.87
C PRO A 372 8.63 11.97 12.39
N ILE A 373 8.41 11.95 13.71
CA ILE A 373 7.07 12.04 14.31
C ILE A 373 6.49 13.45 14.12
N TRP A 374 7.33 14.49 14.25
CA TRP A 374 6.92 15.86 13.98
C TRP A 374 6.65 16.11 12.48
N VAL A 375 7.40 15.44 11.58
CA VAL A 375 7.06 15.41 10.15
C VAL A 375 5.66 14.82 9.96
N GLY A 376 5.34 13.75 10.67
CA GLY A 376 4.00 13.14 10.64
C GLY A 376 2.89 14.10 11.04
N PHE A 377 3.10 14.87 12.10
CA PHE A 377 2.18 15.92 12.54
C PHE A 377 1.97 16.99 11.47
N VAL A 378 3.05 17.53 10.90
CA VAL A 378 2.99 18.58 9.86
C VAL A 378 2.28 18.09 8.61
N LEU A 379 2.55 16.86 8.16
CA LEU A 379 1.90 16.27 6.99
C LEU A 379 0.40 16.02 7.24
N SER A 380 0.00 15.60 8.43
CA SER A 380 -1.42 15.45 8.79
C SER A 380 -2.16 16.79 8.75
N LEU A 381 -1.56 17.86 9.28
CA LEU A 381 -2.10 19.22 9.18
C LEU A 381 -2.13 19.72 7.73
N GLY A 382 -1.08 19.44 6.95
CA GLY A 382 -1.05 19.77 5.52
C GLY A 382 -2.20 19.11 4.77
N GLY A 383 -2.46 17.83 5.01
CA GLY A 383 -3.61 17.11 4.47
C GLY A 383 -4.95 17.73 4.88
N LEU A 384 -5.09 18.15 6.14
CA LEU A 384 -6.29 18.83 6.65
C LEU A 384 -6.51 20.18 5.94
N ILE A 385 -5.47 20.98 5.78
CA ILE A 385 -5.55 22.28 5.09
C ILE A 385 -6.01 22.07 3.64
N ILE A 386 -5.41 21.09 2.93
CA ILE A 386 -5.80 20.79 1.54
C ILE A 386 -7.27 20.33 1.46
N LEU A 387 -7.73 19.52 2.43
CA LEU A 387 -9.12 19.09 2.50
C LEU A 387 -10.08 20.27 2.69
N LEU A 388 -9.74 21.22 3.57
CA LEU A 388 -10.56 22.43 3.78
C LEU A 388 -10.61 23.31 2.52
N ILE A 389 -9.49 23.39 1.78
CA ILE A 389 -9.45 24.06 0.45
C ILE A 389 -10.37 23.32 -0.52
N ALA A 390 -10.35 21.98 -0.56
CA ALA A 390 -11.22 21.19 -1.42
C ALA A 390 -12.69 21.49 -1.13
N PHE A 391 -13.12 21.55 0.13
CA PHE A 391 -14.47 21.91 0.51
C PHE A 391 -14.86 23.34 0.07
N ALA A 392 -13.92 24.29 0.17
CA ALA A 392 -14.17 25.66 -0.28
C ALA A 392 -14.37 25.74 -1.80
N VAL A 393 -13.55 25.01 -2.56
CA VAL A 393 -13.65 24.92 -4.03
C VAL A 393 -14.97 24.27 -4.45
N GLU A 394 -15.36 23.15 -3.83
CA GLU A 394 -16.65 22.49 -4.11
C GLU A 394 -17.85 23.42 -3.89
N LYS A 395 -17.85 24.15 -2.76
CA LYS A 395 -18.91 25.11 -2.45
C LYS A 395 -18.97 26.27 -3.45
N ALA A 396 -17.82 26.71 -3.95
CA ALA A 396 -17.75 27.76 -4.98
C ALA A 396 -18.29 27.27 -6.33
N THR A 397 -17.94 26.03 -6.74
CA THR A 397 -18.40 25.42 -8.00
C THR A 397 -19.90 25.12 -8.00
N GLN A 398 -20.49 24.81 -6.85
CA GLN A 398 -21.95 24.56 -6.73
C GLN A 398 -22.78 25.84 -6.79
N LYS A 399 -22.15 27.00 -6.60
CA LYS A 399 -22.84 28.31 -6.62
C LYS A 399 -22.72 29.05 -7.97
N ALA A 400 -21.81 28.59 -8.83
CA ALA A 400 -21.59 29.08 -10.19
C ALA A 400 -22.40 28.26 -11.21
#